data_dcd9a72a2bd614b595bde38c25b512f6
#
_entry.id   dcd9a72a2bd614b595bde38c25b512f6
#
_cell.length_a   1.000
_cell.length_b   1.000
_cell.length_c   1.000
_cell.angle_alpha   90.00
_cell.angle_beta   90.00
_cell.angle_gamma   90.00
#
_symmetry.space_group_name_H-M   'P 1'
#
loop_
_entity.id
_entity.type
_entity.pdbx_description
1 polymer ?
#
loop_
_entity_poly.entity_id
_entity_poly.type
_entity_poly.pdbx_seq_one_letter_code
_entity_poly.pdbx_strand_id
1 'polypeptide(L)'
;MATPPKHDAKTIDQAIARVASALASRHQDTAHLLLLGIANGGIILAARLAARLQRAGLHPGLGTIDISFHRDDIGRHPIPKEFSPTIIPHDVNGAHVVLVDDVLHSGRTVKAALDELFDHGRPAAVELAVLIDRGGRLLPVAADYCGLTLKAGDTEKVVVALDAAHPSKDAISVRAAPKAKIENPKSKIPSRALAS
;
A
#
# COMPACT_ATOMS: atom_id res chain seq x y z
N MET A 1 9.08 -14.72 -21.66
CA MET A 1 8.30 -15.73 -20.93
C MET A 1 7.82 -15.12 -19.62
N ALA A 2 6.55 -15.26 -19.27
CA ALA A 2 6.02 -14.78 -17.99
C ALA A 2 6.59 -15.64 -16.85
N THR A 3 7.10 -15.01 -15.79
CA THR A 3 7.57 -15.72 -14.59
C THR A 3 6.37 -16.42 -13.96
N PRO A 4 6.45 -17.70 -13.60
CA PRO A 4 5.34 -18.41 -12.98
C PRO A 4 4.95 -17.72 -11.66
N PRO A 5 3.66 -17.73 -11.29
CA PRO A 5 3.21 -17.15 -10.04
C PRO A 5 3.85 -17.88 -8.86
N LYS A 6 4.34 -17.13 -7.85
CA LYS A 6 4.93 -17.69 -6.63
C LYS A 6 3.86 -18.17 -5.65
N HIS A 7 2.67 -17.54 -5.71
CA HIS A 7 1.49 -17.93 -4.95
C HIS A 7 0.25 -17.88 -5.85
N ASP A 8 -0.59 -18.88 -5.69
CA ASP A 8 -1.86 -19.03 -6.39
C ASP A 8 -3.01 -18.29 -5.68
N ALA A 9 -4.14 -18.19 -6.35
CA ALA A 9 -5.33 -17.52 -5.85
C ALA A 9 -5.84 -18.10 -4.52
N LYS A 10 -5.71 -19.41 -4.29
CA LYS A 10 -6.13 -20.06 -3.05
C LYS A 10 -5.27 -19.60 -1.86
N THR A 11 -3.97 -19.57 -2.03
CA THR A 11 -3.02 -19.08 -1.00
C THR A 11 -3.28 -17.61 -0.69
N ILE A 12 -3.55 -16.80 -1.71
CA ILE A 12 -3.87 -15.38 -1.56
C ILE A 12 -5.18 -15.21 -0.79
N ASP A 13 -6.22 -15.95 -1.14
CA ASP A 13 -7.51 -15.89 -0.45
C ASP A 13 -7.40 -16.27 1.03
N GLN A 14 -6.62 -17.28 1.36
CA GLN A 14 -6.33 -17.67 2.74
C GLN A 14 -5.56 -16.58 3.49
N ALA A 15 -4.63 -15.89 2.83
CA ALA A 15 -3.90 -14.78 3.44
C ALA A 15 -4.83 -13.60 3.75
N ILE A 16 -5.71 -13.23 2.82
CA ILE A 16 -6.71 -12.19 3.02
C ILE A 16 -7.69 -12.59 4.15
N ALA A 17 -8.08 -13.87 4.22
CA ALA A 17 -8.95 -14.36 5.29
C ALA A 17 -8.30 -14.23 6.68
N ARG A 18 -7.00 -14.54 6.80
CA ARG A 18 -6.26 -14.36 8.07
C ARG A 18 -6.21 -12.90 8.50
N VAL A 19 -5.90 -11.97 7.59
CA VAL A 19 -5.88 -10.53 7.87
C VAL A 19 -7.27 -10.06 8.31
N ALA A 20 -8.33 -10.45 7.60
CA ALA A 20 -9.69 -10.09 7.94
C ALA A 20 -10.12 -10.63 9.32
N SER A 21 -9.74 -11.86 9.66
CA SER A 21 -10.04 -12.46 10.99
C SER A 21 -9.33 -11.71 12.11
N ALA A 22 -8.06 -11.33 11.91
CA ALA A 22 -7.31 -10.56 12.90
C ALA A 22 -7.91 -9.16 13.11
N LEU A 23 -8.28 -8.46 12.02
CA LEU A 23 -9.00 -7.19 12.06
C LEU A 23 -10.33 -7.32 12.79
N ALA A 24 -11.14 -8.34 12.46
CA ALA A 24 -12.42 -8.57 13.10
C ALA A 24 -12.28 -8.78 14.60
N SER A 25 -11.32 -9.58 15.01
CA SER A 25 -11.07 -9.85 16.43
C SER A 25 -10.65 -8.59 17.21
N ARG A 26 -9.84 -7.72 16.60
CA ARG A 26 -9.33 -6.51 17.26
C ARG A 26 -10.36 -5.38 17.33
N HIS A 27 -11.23 -5.29 16.33
CA HIS A 27 -12.14 -4.15 16.17
C HIS A 27 -13.61 -4.47 16.47
N GLN A 28 -13.89 -5.53 17.22
CA GLN A 28 -15.27 -5.92 17.57
C GLN A 28 -16.09 -4.77 18.19
N ASP A 29 -15.45 -3.98 19.05
CA ASP A 29 -16.06 -2.88 19.79
C ASP A 29 -15.69 -1.50 19.24
N THR A 30 -15.05 -1.42 18.06
CA THR A 30 -14.64 -0.15 17.46
C THR A 30 -15.81 0.50 16.74
N ALA A 31 -16.35 1.57 17.31
CA ALA A 31 -17.51 2.24 16.77
C ALA A 31 -17.26 2.97 15.44
N HIS A 32 -16.05 3.53 15.26
CA HIS A 32 -15.69 4.35 14.09
C HIS A 32 -14.43 3.78 13.43
N LEU A 33 -14.62 2.75 12.63
CA LEU A 33 -13.55 2.07 11.89
C LEU A 33 -13.56 2.49 10.42
N LEU A 34 -12.40 2.92 9.90
CA LEU A 34 -12.19 3.24 8.49
C LEU A 34 -11.14 2.30 7.89
N LEU A 35 -11.42 1.69 6.74
CA LEU A 35 -10.46 0.98 5.91
C LEU A 35 -10.15 1.85 4.69
N LEU A 36 -8.89 2.29 4.56
CA LEU A 36 -8.46 3.15 3.46
C LEU A 36 -7.43 2.42 2.61
N GLY A 37 -7.82 2.04 1.39
CA GLY A 37 -6.92 1.41 0.43
C GLY A 37 -5.95 2.43 -0.17
N ILE A 38 -4.65 2.19 -0.06
CA ILE A 38 -3.64 3.05 -0.69
C ILE A 38 -3.64 2.78 -2.20
N ALA A 39 -3.78 3.85 -2.97
CA ALA A 39 -3.87 3.76 -4.43
C ALA A 39 -2.49 3.38 -5.05
N ASN A 40 -2.44 2.45 -6.02
CA ASN A 40 -3.60 1.70 -6.53
C ASN A 40 -3.68 0.28 -5.93
N GLY A 41 -2.58 -0.27 -5.39
CA GLY A 41 -2.47 -1.68 -4.97
C GLY A 41 -3.41 -2.09 -3.83
N GLY A 42 -3.62 -1.19 -2.87
CA GLY A 42 -4.41 -1.45 -1.67
C GLY A 42 -5.93 -1.42 -1.88
N ILE A 43 -6.44 -0.83 -2.97
CA ILE A 43 -7.88 -0.58 -3.16
C ILE A 43 -8.69 -1.89 -3.20
N ILE A 44 -8.29 -2.84 -4.06
CA ILE A 44 -9.00 -4.13 -4.19
C ILE A 44 -8.89 -4.94 -2.91
N LEU A 45 -7.73 -4.90 -2.27
CA LEU A 45 -7.52 -5.59 -0.99
C LEU A 45 -8.44 -5.02 0.10
N ALA A 46 -8.52 -3.69 0.23
CA ALA A 46 -9.39 -3.03 1.19
C ALA A 46 -10.86 -3.39 0.99
N ALA A 47 -11.33 -3.41 -0.26
CA ALA A 47 -12.69 -3.83 -0.58
C ALA A 47 -12.98 -5.29 -0.17
N ARG A 48 -12.01 -6.20 -0.41
CA ARG A 48 -12.15 -7.61 -0.01
C ARG A 48 -12.11 -7.81 1.50
N LEU A 49 -11.29 -7.05 2.21
CA LEU A 49 -11.25 -7.05 3.67
C LEU A 49 -12.58 -6.53 4.23
N ALA A 50 -13.07 -5.39 3.73
CA ALA A 50 -14.37 -4.83 4.15
C ALA A 50 -15.52 -5.82 3.95
N ALA A 51 -15.58 -6.50 2.80
CA ALA A 51 -16.60 -7.50 2.54
C ALA A 51 -16.54 -8.71 3.50
N ARG A 52 -15.34 -9.10 3.98
CA ARG A 52 -15.18 -10.14 5.00
C ARG A 52 -15.56 -9.65 6.38
N LEU A 53 -15.20 -8.43 6.74
CA LEU A 53 -15.57 -7.81 8.00
C LEU A 53 -17.10 -7.64 8.10
N GLN A 54 -17.76 -7.26 7.01
CA GLN A 54 -19.24 -7.19 6.97
C GLN A 54 -19.91 -8.52 7.25
N ARG A 55 -19.36 -9.63 6.73
CA ARG A 55 -19.85 -10.99 7.04
C ARG A 55 -19.62 -11.37 8.50
N ALA A 56 -18.65 -10.76 9.16
CA ALA A 56 -18.37 -10.93 10.58
C ALA A 56 -19.16 -9.94 11.46
N GLY A 57 -20.06 -9.12 10.89
CA GLY A 57 -20.90 -8.16 11.61
C GLY A 57 -20.28 -6.78 11.83
N LEU A 58 -19.08 -6.50 11.26
CA LEU A 58 -18.46 -5.18 11.32
C LEU A 58 -18.75 -4.41 10.03
N HIS A 59 -19.00 -3.11 10.14
CA HIS A 59 -19.34 -2.26 9.00
C HIS A 59 -18.37 -1.06 8.91
N PRO A 60 -17.09 -1.30 8.54
CA PRO A 60 -16.13 -0.21 8.41
C PRO A 60 -16.51 0.73 7.26
N GLY A 61 -16.20 2.01 7.41
CA GLY A 61 -16.18 2.93 6.28
C GLY A 61 -15.06 2.52 5.32
N LEU A 62 -15.37 2.37 4.03
CA LEU A 62 -14.41 1.99 3.01
C LEU A 62 -14.07 3.19 2.13
N GLY A 63 -12.78 3.50 2.01
CA GLY A 63 -12.28 4.61 1.22
C GLY A 63 -10.98 4.31 0.50
N THR A 64 -10.45 5.34 -0.15
CA THR A 64 -9.18 5.32 -0.87
C THR A 64 -8.32 6.51 -0.48
N ILE A 65 -7.01 6.31 -0.48
CA ILE A 65 -6.00 7.38 -0.28
C ILE A 65 -5.10 7.42 -1.51
N ASP A 66 -5.02 8.58 -2.17
CA ASP A 66 -4.07 8.84 -3.24
C ASP A 66 -2.79 9.45 -2.65
N ILE A 67 -1.67 8.85 -2.96
CA ILE A 67 -0.36 9.29 -2.50
C ILE A 67 0.44 10.05 -3.56
N SER A 68 -0.15 10.35 -4.70
CA SER A 68 0.56 10.88 -5.87
C SER A 68 1.30 12.19 -5.58
N PHE A 69 0.75 13.03 -4.71
CA PHE A 69 1.35 14.33 -4.34
C PHE A 69 2.35 14.25 -3.19
N HIS A 70 2.34 13.17 -2.41
CA HIS A 70 3.21 12.97 -1.24
C HIS A 70 4.40 12.04 -1.51
N ARG A 71 4.55 11.55 -2.76
CA ARG A 71 5.67 10.70 -3.15
C ARG A 71 6.95 11.51 -3.30
N ASP A 72 8.02 11.04 -2.70
CA ASP A 72 9.36 11.64 -2.76
C ASP A 72 10.12 11.35 -4.08
N ASP A 73 9.52 10.57 -4.99
CA ASP A 73 10.09 10.19 -6.30
C ASP A 73 9.35 10.80 -7.51
N ILE A 74 8.46 11.78 -7.31
CA ILE A 74 7.66 12.43 -8.35
C ILE A 74 8.52 12.94 -9.51
N GLY A 75 9.72 13.47 -9.22
CA GLY A 75 10.64 13.97 -10.24
C GLY A 75 11.36 12.88 -11.08
N ARG A 76 11.24 11.60 -10.69
CA ARG A 76 11.93 10.46 -11.34
C ARG A 76 11.01 9.52 -12.09
N HIS A 77 9.73 9.54 -11.78
CA HIS A 77 8.71 8.70 -12.42
C HIS A 77 7.55 9.55 -12.87
N PRO A 78 7.05 9.38 -14.11
CA PRO A 78 5.87 10.10 -14.57
C PRO A 78 4.68 9.78 -13.68
N ILE A 79 3.81 10.78 -13.47
CA ILE A 79 2.54 10.62 -12.74
C ILE A 79 1.77 9.46 -13.37
N PRO A 80 1.25 8.50 -12.57
CA PRO A 80 0.48 7.39 -13.11
C PRO A 80 -0.68 7.90 -13.97
N LYS A 81 -0.93 7.22 -15.11
CA LYS A 81 -2.04 7.58 -16.02
C LYS A 81 -3.43 7.38 -15.41
N GLU A 82 -3.53 6.59 -14.35
CA GLU A 82 -4.75 6.32 -13.61
C GLU A 82 -4.71 7.10 -12.29
N PHE A 83 -5.50 8.15 -12.25
CA PHE A 83 -5.70 8.97 -11.06
C PHE A 83 -6.83 8.35 -10.23
N SER A 84 -6.55 8.00 -8.99
CA SER A 84 -7.55 7.52 -8.03
C SER A 84 -7.61 8.55 -6.90
N PRO A 85 -8.63 9.43 -6.89
CA PRO A 85 -8.68 10.49 -5.89
C PRO A 85 -8.80 9.93 -4.47
N THR A 86 -8.32 10.69 -3.50
CA THR A 86 -8.59 10.41 -2.09
C THR A 86 -10.09 10.56 -1.83
N ILE A 87 -10.71 9.49 -1.34
CA ILE A 87 -12.13 9.43 -0.98
C ILE A 87 -12.22 8.83 0.42
N ILE A 88 -12.54 9.67 1.40
CA ILE A 88 -12.74 9.24 2.78
C ILE A 88 -14.22 9.41 3.11
N PRO A 89 -14.95 8.32 3.40
CA PRO A 89 -16.42 8.36 3.48
C PRO A 89 -16.96 9.03 4.73
N HIS A 90 -16.12 9.18 5.78
CA HIS A 90 -16.53 9.74 7.07
C HIS A 90 -15.41 10.62 7.66
N ASP A 91 -15.74 11.37 8.71
CA ASP A 91 -14.75 12.18 9.41
C ASP A 91 -13.57 11.33 9.92
N VAL A 92 -12.36 11.79 9.69
CA VAL A 92 -11.13 11.16 10.17
C VAL A 92 -10.90 11.42 11.66
N ASN A 93 -11.42 12.54 12.18
CA ASN A 93 -11.19 12.93 13.56
C ASN A 93 -11.74 11.88 14.53
N GLY A 94 -10.86 11.36 15.38
CA GLY A 94 -11.21 10.33 16.37
C GLY A 94 -11.50 8.93 15.79
N ALA A 95 -11.39 8.73 14.47
CA ALA A 95 -11.56 7.43 13.85
C ALA A 95 -10.38 6.48 14.14
N HIS A 96 -10.64 5.19 14.16
CA HIS A 96 -9.61 4.15 13.98
C HIS A 96 -9.44 3.88 12.50
N VAL A 97 -8.27 4.18 11.96
CA VAL A 97 -7.98 4.04 10.53
C VAL A 97 -7.06 2.85 10.31
N VAL A 98 -7.44 1.98 9.39
CA VAL A 98 -6.58 0.91 8.88
C VAL A 98 -6.16 1.28 7.45
N LEU A 99 -4.90 1.65 7.26
CA LEU A 99 -4.30 1.79 5.94
C LEU A 99 -4.07 0.39 5.34
N VAL A 100 -4.47 0.20 4.09
CA VAL A 100 -4.39 -1.09 3.42
C VAL A 100 -3.52 -0.97 2.17
N ASP A 101 -2.46 -1.81 2.08
CA ASP A 101 -1.58 -1.86 0.91
C ASP A 101 -1.33 -3.31 0.46
N ASP A 102 -0.93 -3.51 -0.78
CA ASP A 102 -0.64 -4.85 -1.30
C ASP A 102 0.76 -5.34 -0.87
N VAL A 103 1.77 -4.48 -0.91
CA VAL A 103 3.17 -4.85 -0.60
C VAL A 103 3.86 -3.82 0.27
N LEU A 104 4.20 -4.20 1.48
CA LEU A 104 5.06 -3.41 2.34
C LEU A 104 6.54 -3.71 2.03
N HIS A 105 7.27 -2.69 1.58
CA HIS A 105 8.71 -2.76 1.29
C HIS A 105 9.48 -1.71 2.11
N SER A 106 9.85 -0.59 1.50
CA SER A 106 10.68 0.45 2.12
C SER A 106 9.97 1.26 3.21
N GLY A 107 8.65 1.31 3.18
CA GLY A 107 7.81 2.17 4.02
C GLY A 107 7.48 3.53 3.41
N ARG A 108 8.03 3.89 2.23
CA ARG A 108 7.78 5.20 1.60
C ARG A 108 6.32 5.41 1.22
N THR A 109 5.65 4.38 0.70
CA THR A 109 4.20 4.39 0.40
C THR A 109 3.40 4.71 1.66
N VAL A 110 3.70 4.02 2.76
CA VAL A 110 3.01 4.22 4.05
C VAL A 110 3.24 5.64 4.58
N LYS A 111 4.48 6.14 4.50
CA LYS A 111 4.80 7.52 4.89
C LYS A 111 3.97 8.53 4.09
N ALA A 112 3.88 8.38 2.77
CA ALA A 112 3.09 9.25 1.92
C ALA A 112 1.58 9.17 2.25
N ALA A 113 1.07 7.95 2.55
CA ALA A 113 -0.32 7.77 2.95
C ALA A 113 -0.63 8.38 4.33
N LEU A 114 0.34 8.37 5.25
CA LEU A 114 0.19 9.06 6.53
C LEU A 114 0.14 10.58 6.34
N ASP A 115 1.01 11.15 5.50
CA ASP A 115 0.99 12.59 5.22
C ASP A 115 -0.40 12.99 4.66
N GLU A 116 -0.88 12.30 3.62
CA GLU A 116 -2.20 12.56 3.03
C GLU A 116 -3.31 12.40 4.07
N LEU A 117 -3.31 11.32 4.87
CA LEU A 117 -4.33 11.09 5.90
C LEU A 117 -4.41 12.22 6.92
N PHE A 118 -3.25 12.71 7.39
CA PHE A 118 -3.19 13.74 8.40
C PHE A 118 -3.55 15.14 7.87
N ASP A 119 -3.61 15.33 6.56
CA ASP A 119 -4.19 16.53 5.94
C ASP A 119 -5.73 16.55 6.07
N HIS A 120 -6.36 15.37 6.20
CA HIS A 120 -7.82 15.23 6.34
C HIS A 120 -8.32 15.26 7.80
N GLY A 121 -7.47 15.15 8.81
CA GLY A 121 -7.88 15.20 10.21
C GLY A 121 -6.92 14.50 11.17
N ARG A 122 -7.43 14.22 12.38
CA ARG A 122 -6.64 13.59 13.46
C ARG A 122 -7.31 12.29 13.91
N PRO A 123 -6.91 11.13 13.34
CA PRO A 123 -7.41 9.83 13.77
C PRO A 123 -7.00 9.52 15.22
N ALA A 124 -7.81 8.73 15.93
CA ALA A 124 -7.46 8.23 17.25
C ALA A 124 -6.33 7.20 17.20
N ALA A 125 -6.31 6.38 16.15
CA ALA A 125 -5.26 5.41 15.88
C ALA A 125 -5.13 5.16 14.37
N VAL A 126 -3.91 4.82 13.93
CA VAL A 126 -3.64 4.37 12.55
C VAL A 126 -2.91 3.04 12.63
N GLU A 127 -3.43 2.05 11.93
CA GLU A 127 -2.87 0.71 11.81
C GLU A 127 -2.61 0.40 10.33
N LEU A 128 -1.72 -0.55 10.05
CA LEU A 128 -1.34 -0.95 8.71
C LEU A 128 -1.65 -2.42 8.45
N ALA A 129 -2.46 -2.68 7.43
CA ALA A 129 -2.74 -4.02 6.93
C ALA A 129 -2.13 -4.21 5.53
N VAL A 130 -1.34 -5.28 5.36
CA VAL A 130 -0.71 -5.58 4.07
C VAL A 130 -0.95 -7.03 3.67
N LEU A 131 -1.05 -7.27 2.35
CA LEU A 131 -1.10 -8.63 1.86
C LEU A 131 0.28 -9.28 1.98
N ILE A 132 1.34 -8.54 1.63
CA ILE A 132 2.72 -9.04 1.64
C ILE A 132 3.64 -8.09 2.38
N ASP A 133 4.40 -8.66 3.31
CA ASP A 133 5.61 -8.04 3.82
C ASP A 133 6.84 -8.65 3.11
N ARG A 134 7.52 -7.85 2.27
CA ARG A 134 8.72 -8.33 1.57
C ARG A 134 10.03 -8.04 2.30
N GLY A 135 10.00 -7.34 3.44
CA GLY A 135 11.20 -6.84 4.13
C GLY A 135 11.84 -5.65 3.40
N GLY A 136 13.10 -5.34 3.72
CA GLY A 136 13.85 -4.25 3.07
C GLY A 136 13.40 -2.85 3.49
N ARG A 137 13.04 -2.65 4.77
CA ARG A 137 12.62 -1.35 5.31
C ARG A 137 13.74 -0.32 5.22
N LEU A 138 13.37 0.89 4.81
CA LEU A 138 14.18 2.11 4.89
C LEU A 138 13.62 3.09 5.91
N LEU A 139 12.35 2.94 6.29
CA LEU A 139 11.65 3.74 7.30
C LEU A 139 11.18 2.84 8.44
N PRO A 140 11.05 3.37 9.67
CA PRO A 140 10.66 2.62 10.87
C PRO A 140 9.15 2.32 10.89
N VAL A 141 8.65 1.58 9.90
CA VAL A 141 7.26 1.16 9.78
C VAL A 141 7.16 -0.37 9.80
N ALA A 142 6.13 -0.87 10.45
CA ALA A 142 5.77 -2.29 10.48
C ALA A 142 4.28 -2.45 10.19
N ALA A 143 3.88 -3.59 9.64
CA ALA A 143 2.48 -3.93 9.47
C ALA A 143 1.93 -4.52 10.78
N ASP A 144 0.75 -4.05 11.21
CA ASP A 144 0.00 -4.63 12.31
C ASP A 144 -0.66 -5.95 11.88
N TYR A 145 -1.05 -6.01 10.59
CA TYR A 145 -1.67 -7.19 9.98
C TYR A 145 -0.93 -7.54 8.68
N CYS A 146 -0.43 -8.76 8.60
CA CYS A 146 0.31 -9.25 7.45
C CYS A 146 -0.25 -10.59 6.97
N GLY A 147 -0.61 -10.66 5.68
CA GLY A 147 -1.11 -11.88 5.06
C GLY A 147 -0.01 -12.91 4.81
N LEU A 148 1.10 -12.48 4.20
CA LEU A 148 2.23 -13.32 3.80
C LEU A 148 3.54 -12.57 4.00
N THR A 149 4.59 -13.30 4.37
CA THR A 149 5.97 -12.79 4.31
C THR A 149 6.66 -13.38 3.08
N LEU A 150 7.24 -12.53 2.24
CA LEU A 150 7.89 -12.95 1.01
C LEU A 150 9.20 -12.18 0.83
N LYS A 151 10.33 -12.80 1.14
CA LYS A 151 11.64 -12.19 0.90
C LYS A 151 11.94 -12.15 -0.60
N ALA A 152 12.35 -10.99 -1.09
CA ALA A 152 12.83 -10.77 -2.45
C ALA A 152 14.17 -10.04 -2.40
N GLY A 153 15.04 -10.30 -3.37
CA GLY A 153 16.35 -9.64 -3.49
C GLY A 153 16.21 -8.15 -3.85
N ASP A 154 17.29 -7.39 -3.65
CA ASP A 154 17.30 -5.93 -3.90
C ASP A 154 16.99 -5.56 -5.36
N THR A 155 17.33 -6.45 -6.29
CA THR A 155 17.06 -6.29 -7.73
C THR A 155 15.72 -6.90 -8.17
N GLU A 156 14.89 -7.33 -7.24
CA GLU A 156 13.61 -7.96 -7.52
C GLU A 156 12.45 -7.07 -7.04
N LYS A 157 11.32 -7.18 -7.71
CA LYS A 157 10.06 -6.56 -7.33
C LYS A 157 8.99 -7.65 -7.11
N VAL A 158 8.33 -7.59 -5.98
CA VAL A 158 7.10 -8.36 -5.74
C VAL A 158 5.96 -7.64 -6.46
N VAL A 159 5.21 -8.36 -7.27
CA VAL A 159 4.06 -7.85 -8.01
C VAL A 159 2.84 -8.66 -7.59
N VAL A 160 1.86 -7.96 -7.06
CA VAL A 160 0.54 -8.50 -6.72
C VAL A 160 -0.43 -8.11 -7.83
N ALA A 161 -1.18 -9.08 -8.31
CA ALA A 161 -2.29 -8.88 -9.24
C ALA A 161 -3.55 -9.43 -8.59
N LEU A 162 -4.41 -8.55 -8.11
CA LEU A 162 -5.74 -8.89 -7.61
C LEU A 162 -6.77 -8.50 -8.67
N ASP A 163 -7.63 -9.45 -9.04
CA ASP A 163 -8.73 -9.20 -9.97
C ASP A 163 -10.02 -8.96 -9.16
N ALA A 164 -10.62 -7.78 -9.32
CA ALA A 164 -11.82 -7.40 -8.58
C ALA A 164 -13.02 -8.31 -8.89
N ALA A 165 -13.15 -8.75 -10.15
CA ALA A 165 -14.28 -9.56 -10.62
C ALA A 165 -14.03 -11.08 -10.52
N HIS A 166 -12.76 -11.49 -10.66
CA HIS A 166 -12.38 -12.89 -10.78
C HIS A 166 -11.25 -13.26 -9.82
N PRO A 167 -11.52 -13.46 -8.51
CA PRO A 167 -10.50 -13.81 -7.53
C PRO A 167 -9.67 -15.07 -7.88
N SER A 168 -10.18 -15.95 -8.71
CA SER A 168 -9.44 -17.12 -9.22
C SER A 168 -8.25 -16.77 -10.12
N LYS A 169 -8.17 -15.53 -10.61
CA LYS A 169 -7.05 -15.00 -11.41
C LYS A 169 -5.99 -14.30 -10.59
N ASP A 170 -6.17 -14.22 -9.28
CA ASP A 170 -5.19 -13.58 -8.40
C ASP A 170 -3.84 -14.28 -8.48
N ALA A 171 -2.79 -13.50 -8.50
CA ALA A 171 -1.43 -14.02 -8.58
C ALA A 171 -0.43 -13.09 -7.87
N ILE A 172 0.57 -13.70 -7.24
CA ILE A 172 1.75 -13.00 -6.75
C ILE A 172 2.96 -13.53 -7.50
N SER A 173 3.75 -12.63 -8.07
CA SER A 173 4.97 -12.96 -8.79
C SER A 173 6.14 -12.12 -8.30
N VAL A 174 7.36 -12.65 -8.47
CA VAL A 174 8.60 -11.92 -8.25
C VAL A 174 9.26 -11.71 -9.60
N ARG A 175 9.58 -10.48 -9.93
CA ARG A 175 10.18 -10.10 -11.21
C ARG A 175 11.45 -9.30 -10.97
N ALA A 176 12.39 -9.32 -11.91
CA ALA A 176 13.52 -8.39 -11.88
C ALA A 176 13.00 -6.95 -11.86
N ALA A 177 13.52 -6.14 -10.94
CA ALA A 177 13.23 -4.71 -10.95
C ALA A 177 13.81 -4.08 -12.23
N PRO A 178 13.11 -3.14 -12.89
CA PRO A 178 13.69 -2.43 -14.00
C PRO A 178 14.96 -1.72 -13.52
N LYS A 179 16.07 -1.88 -14.26
CA LYS A 179 17.31 -1.15 -13.96
C LYS A 179 17.00 0.33 -14.00
N ALA A 180 17.17 1.02 -12.87
CA ALA A 180 17.08 2.47 -12.85
C ALA A 180 18.09 3.00 -13.88
N LYS A 181 17.63 3.72 -14.90
CA LYS A 181 18.52 4.54 -15.73
C LYS A 181 19.06 5.63 -14.82
N ILE A 182 20.30 5.45 -14.35
CA ILE A 182 21.05 6.52 -13.72
C ILE A 182 21.45 7.45 -14.86
N GLU A 183 20.60 8.39 -15.22
CA GLU A 183 21.05 9.57 -15.94
C GLU A 183 21.82 10.42 -14.93
N ASN A 184 23.13 10.31 -14.99
CA ASN A 184 24.04 11.17 -14.26
C ASN A 184 23.78 12.61 -14.77
N PRO A 185 23.19 13.53 -14.00
CA PRO A 185 23.13 14.91 -14.41
C PRO A 185 24.57 15.41 -14.35
N LYS A 186 25.22 15.52 -15.52
CA LYS A 186 26.50 16.23 -15.64
C LYS A 186 26.31 17.59 -15.02
N SER A 187 26.84 17.79 -13.82
CA SER A 187 26.90 19.08 -13.15
C SER A 187 27.71 20.02 -14.02
N LYS A 188 27.06 20.78 -14.86
CA LYS A 188 27.60 22.02 -15.41
C LYS A 188 27.48 23.07 -14.32
N ILE A 189 28.38 23.07 -13.37
CA ILE A 189 28.65 24.25 -12.56
C ILE A 189 29.48 25.15 -13.46
N PRO A 190 28.97 26.33 -13.89
CA PRO A 190 29.81 27.30 -14.58
C PRO A 190 30.83 27.83 -13.57
N SER A 191 32.11 27.67 -13.82
CA SER A 191 33.16 28.32 -13.08
C SER A 191 33.01 29.82 -13.27
N ARG A 192 32.45 30.50 -12.26
CA ARG A 192 32.45 31.94 -12.19
C ARG A 192 33.89 32.37 -11.87
N ALA A 193 34.58 32.91 -12.87
CA ALA A 193 35.88 33.53 -12.73
C ALA A 193 35.80 34.63 -11.65
N LEU A 194 36.64 34.48 -10.63
CA LEU A 194 37.07 35.58 -9.77
C LEU A 194 37.96 36.45 -10.63
N ALA A 195 37.49 37.61 -11.01
CA ALA A 195 38.35 38.69 -11.54
C ALA A 195 38.28 39.85 -10.53
N SER A 196 39.45 40.12 -9.95
CA SER A 196 40.06 41.30 -9.40
C SER A 196 39.15 42.44 -8.91
#